data_6d3b524f6815b203309365789b14eab9
#
_entry.id   6d3b524f6815b203309365789b14eab9
#
_cell.length_a   1.000
_cell.length_b   1.000
_cell.length_c   1.000
_cell.angle_alpha   90.00
_cell.angle_beta   90.00
_cell.angle_gamma   90.00
#
_symmetry.space_group_name_H-M   'P 1'
#
loop_
_entity.id
_entity.type
_entity.pdbx_description
1 polymer ?
#
loop_
_entity_poly.entity_id
_entity_poly.type
_entity_poly.pdbx_seq_one_letter_code
_entity_poly.pdbx_strand_id
1 'polypeptide(L)'
;CHLQAEAFRDDLADVVARARAAGVANMVVCAGEASDWDRTAQIAREHGLAYMLGIHPLFVPKADEADLEKLSVLAEASMSDPHFIGIGEIGLEGLVMTIDERQEQFFREQLGIAARLELPCSIHVRKSASRLLYWLRRIRVSGVIHAFNGSDAERDAFLSLGFKLGFGGAATYEGSLRIRRHLAEVPSDAFVLESDSPDMPSSARRDSGNLRTEPADVADTAALAAVLRHVSKDDLVLQSTQATEAAFPRLRLCQVR
;
A
#
# COMPACT_ATOMS: atom_id res chain seq x y z
N CYS A 1 -1.81 -4.57 2.24
CA CYS A 1 -2.66 -5.78 2.23
C CYS A 1 -4.06 -5.46 2.73
N HIS A 2 -5.03 -6.28 2.35
CA HIS A 2 -6.45 -6.13 2.68
C HIS A 2 -6.95 -7.32 3.51
N LEU A 3 -6.44 -7.45 4.73
CA LEU A 3 -6.77 -8.58 5.63
C LEU A 3 -8.23 -8.58 6.08
N GLN A 4 -8.96 -7.48 5.92
CA GLN A 4 -10.39 -7.40 6.15
C GLN A 4 -11.24 -8.08 5.05
N ALA A 5 -10.62 -8.41 3.90
CA ALA A 5 -11.32 -9.04 2.78
C ALA A 5 -11.94 -10.39 3.16
N GLU A 6 -13.09 -10.70 2.54
CA GLU A 6 -13.82 -11.96 2.73
C GLU A 6 -12.95 -13.20 2.55
N ALA A 7 -11.95 -13.12 1.66
CA ALA A 7 -11.02 -14.20 1.37
C ALA A 7 -10.22 -14.69 2.60
N PHE A 8 -10.15 -13.89 3.67
CA PHE A 8 -9.41 -14.23 4.89
C PHE A 8 -10.31 -14.49 6.10
N ARG A 9 -11.64 -14.46 5.94
CA ARG A 9 -12.58 -14.56 7.06
C ARG A 9 -12.32 -15.77 7.95
N ASP A 10 -12.10 -16.93 7.33
CA ASP A 10 -12.08 -18.21 8.04
C ASP A 10 -10.70 -18.58 8.59
N ASP A 11 -9.61 -17.96 8.10
CA ASP A 11 -8.24 -18.36 8.47
C ASP A 11 -7.29 -17.16 8.74
N LEU A 12 -7.85 -15.98 9.07
CA LEU A 12 -7.09 -14.75 9.27
C LEU A 12 -5.92 -14.91 10.28
N ALA A 13 -6.16 -15.55 11.42
CA ALA A 13 -5.13 -15.76 12.43
C ALA A 13 -3.97 -16.61 11.90
N ASP A 14 -4.28 -17.65 11.12
CA ASP A 14 -3.28 -18.51 10.49
C ASP A 14 -2.51 -17.76 9.39
N VAL A 15 -3.18 -16.88 8.60
CA VAL A 15 -2.54 -16.01 7.61
C VAL A 15 -1.51 -15.10 8.28
N VAL A 16 -1.88 -14.45 9.38
CA VAL A 16 -0.97 -13.60 10.16
C VAL A 16 0.19 -14.41 10.74
N ALA A 17 -0.09 -15.61 11.25
CA ALA A 17 0.95 -16.51 11.80
C ALA A 17 1.93 -16.94 10.69
N ARG A 18 1.44 -17.31 9.51
CA ARG A 18 2.31 -17.66 8.35
C ARG A 18 3.18 -16.47 7.93
N ALA A 19 2.63 -15.26 7.88
CA ALA A 19 3.39 -14.06 7.56
C ALA A 19 4.54 -13.84 8.55
N ARG A 20 4.26 -13.94 9.84
CA ARG A 20 5.30 -13.82 10.89
C ARG A 20 6.36 -14.92 10.79
N ALA A 21 5.96 -16.16 10.53
CA ALA A 21 6.87 -17.29 10.32
C ALA A 21 7.77 -17.09 9.07
N ALA A 22 7.27 -16.37 8.05
CA ALA A 22 8.04 -15.98 6.87
C ALA A 22 8.98 -14.77 7.11
N GLY A 23 8.97 -14.18 8.32
CA GLY A 23 9.81 -13.04 8.69
C GLY A 23 9.16 -11.67 8.47
N VAL A 24 7.86 -11.62 8.14
CA VAL A 24 7.11 -10.35 8.01
C VAL A 24 6.75 -9.88 9.42
N ALA A 25 7.55 -8.96 9.96
CA ALA A 25 7.38 -8.46 11.33
C ALA A 25 6.16 -7.54 11.47
N ASN A 26 5.94 -6.67 10.48
CA ASN A 26 4.83 -5.72 10.45
C ASN A 26 4.05 -5.80 9.15
N MET A 27 2.75 -5.55 9.25
CA MET A 27 1.84 -5.47 8.10
C MET A 27 1.00 -4.21 8.22
N VAL A 28 0.75 -3.55 7.09
CA VAL A 28 -0.17 -2.41 7.00
C VAL A 28 -1.45 -2.90 6.32
N VAL A 29 -2.55 -2.85 7.04
CA VAL A 29 -3.88 -3.20 6.52
C VAL A 29 -4.52 -1.94 5.98
N CYS A 30 -4.79 -1.90 4.67
CA CYS A 30 -5.43 -0.76 4.01
C CYS A 30 -6.91 -1.02 3.83
N ALA A 31 -7.76 -0.11 4.30
CA ALA A 31 -9.18 -0.13 4.00
C ALA A 31 -9.43 0.22 2.53
N GLY A 32 -10.53 -0.28 1.97
CA GLY A 32 -10.94 0.01 0.59
C GLY A 32 -12.24 0.80 0.50
N GLU A 33 -13.14 0.66 1.46
CA GLU A 33 -14.45 1.33 1.48
C GLU A 33 -14.94 1.62 2.89
N ALA A 34 -15.93 2.50 3.02
CA ALA A 34 -16.43 2.94 4.33
C ALA A 34 -16.97 1.78 5.20
N SER A 35 -17.50 0.74 4.58
CA SER A 35 -18.06 -0.43 5.27
C SER A 35 -17.00 -1.31 5.93
N ASP A 36 -15.73 -1.20 5.56
CA ASP A 36 -14.65 -2.04 6.08
C ASP A 36 -13.74 -1.31 7.09
N TRP A 37 -13.90 -0.02 7.34
CA TRP A 37 -13.03 0.76 8.23
C TRP A 37 -12.95 0.19 9.64
N ASP A 38 -14.09 -0.10 10.26
CA ASP A 38 -14.14 -0.65 11.63
C ASP A 38 -13.46 -2.01 11.70
N ARG A 39 -13.72 -2.87 10.71
CA ARG A 39 -13.12 -4.20 10.63
C ARG A 39 -11.60 -4.12 10.42
N THR A 40 -11.14 -3.20 9.56
CA THR A 40 -9.72 -2.93 9.31
C THR A 40 -8.99 -2.52 10.61
N ALA A 41 -9.56 -1.56 11.33
CA ALA A 41 -9.01 -1.10 12.61
C ALA A 41 -9.03 -2.19 13.69
N GLN A 42 -10.11 -2.98 13.76
CA GLN A 42 -10.24 -4.11 14.69
C GLN A 42 -9.14 -5.15 14.44
N ILE A 43 -8.97 -5.61 13.19
CA ILE A 43 -7.94 -6.58 12.81
C ILE A 43 -6.54 -6.07 13.19
N ALA A 44 -6.26 -4.81 12.89
CA ALA A 44 -4.96 -4.24 13.22
C ALA A 44 -4.67 -4.27 14.72
N ARG A 45 -5.63 -3.89 15.55
CA ARG A 45 -5.49 -3.90 17.02
C ARG A 45 -5.38 -5.32 17.57
N GLU A 46 -6.23 -6.26 17.12
CA GLU A 46 -6.23 -7.65 17.58
C GLU A 46 -4.94 -8.39 17.29
N HIS A 47 -4.31 -8.09 16.17
CA HIS A 47 -3.09 -8.76 15.72
C HIS A 47 -1.80 -7.92 15.89
N GLY A 48 -1.88 -6.72 16.48
CA GLY A 48 -0.72 -5.85 16.64
C GLY A 48 -0.13 -5.38 15.32
N LEU A 49 -0.99 -5.03 14.35
CA LEU A 49 -0.65 -4.55 13.02
C LEU A 49 -0.92 -3.04 12.90
N ALA A 50 -0.46 -2.43 11.82
CA ALA A 50 -0.83 -1.07 11.47
C ALA A 50 -2.01 -1.03 10.50
N TYR A 51 -2.77 0.07 10.48
CA TYR A 51 -3.84 0.25 9.52
C TYR A 51 -3.90 1.66 8.94
N MET A 52 -4.53 1.74 7.76
CA MET A 52 -4.85 2.98 7.06
C MET A 52 -6.33 2.97 6.69
N LEU A 53 -6.94 4.17 6.65
CA LEU A 53 -8.34 4.37 6.27
C LEU A 53 -8.39 5.13 4.95
N GLY A 54 -9.24 4.68 4.03
CA GLY A 54 -9.42 5.33 2.74
C GLY A 54 -10.62 4.78 1.98
N ILE A 55 -10.87 5.40 0.82
CA ILE A 55 -11.85 4.95 -0.18
C ILE A 55 -11.08 4.75 -1.47
N HIS A 56 -10.86 3.49 -1.81
CA HIS A 56 -10.17 3.07 -3.02
C HIS A 56 -10.96 3.45 -4.27
N PRO A 57 -10.34 3.85 -5.38
CA PRO A 57 -11.05 4.32 -6.57
C PRO A 57 -12.10 3.34 -7.12
N LEU A 58 -11.89 2.03 -7.00
CA LEU A 58 -12.87 1.03 -7.43
C LEU A 58 -14.19 1.08 -6.64
N PHE A 59 -14.17 1.61 -5.42
CA PHE A 59 -15.36 1.72 -4.57
C PHE A 59 -16.02 3.10 -4.62
N VAL A 60 -15.37 4.11 -5.22
CA VAL A 60 -15.95 5.46 -5.39
C VAL A 60 -17.34 5.45 -6.02
N PRO A 61 -17.67 4.59 -7.02
CA PRO A 61 -19.02 4.54 -7.58
C PRO A 61 -20.12 4.16 -6.57
N LYS A 62 -19.76 3.48 -5.49
CA LYS A 62 -20.70 3.03 -4.43
C LYS A 62 -20.67 3.94 -3.18
N ALA A 63 -19.64 4.76 -3.04
CA ALA A 63 -19.45 5.62 -1.88
C ALA A 63 -20.39 6.84 -1.93
N ASP A 64 -20.81 7.34 -0.78
CA ASP A 64 -21.52 8.60 -0.66
C ASP A 64 -20.53 9.75 -0.37
N GLU A 65 -20.91 10.98 -0.73
CA GLU A 65 -20.08 12.15 -0.36
C GLU A 65 -19.97 12.32 1.17
N ALA A 66 -21.00 11.92 1.91
CA ALA A 66 -20.97 11.87 3.36
C ALA A 66 -19.89 10.92 3.91
N ASP A 67 -19.41 9.95 3.13
CA ASP A 67 -18.32 9.07 3.56
C ASP A 67 -16.98 9.81 3.62
N LEU A 68 -16.78 10.86 2.82
CA LEU A 68 -15.61 11.72 2.94
C LEU A 68 -15.59 12.50 4.27
N GLU A 69 -16.75 13.01 4.69
CA GLU A 69 -16.89 13.67 6.00
C GLU A 69 -16.67 12.67 7.14
N LYS A 70 -17.29 11.49 7.07
CA LYS A 70 -17.08 10.40 8.03
C LYS A 70 -15.60 9.99 8.12
N LEU A 71 -14.92 9.86 6.96
CA LEU A 71 -13.49 9.56 6.92
C LEU A 71 -12.68 10.65 7.64
N SER A 72 -12.99 11.93 7.38
CA SER A 72 -12.31 13.05 8.02
C SER A 72 -12.43 13.00 9.54
N VAL A 73 -13.65 12.79 10.06
CA VAL A 73 -13.93 12.67 11.51
C VAL A 73 -13.26 11.45 12.11
N LEU A 74 -13.37 10.28 11.44
CA LEU A 74 -12.80 9.04 11.94
C LEU A 74 -11.27 9.08 11.93
N ALA A 75 -10.64 9.63 10.90
CA ALA A 75 -9.19 9.78 10.83
C ALA A 75 -8.67 10.67 11.96
N GLU A 76 -9.34 11.80 12.24
CA GLU A 76 -8.99 12.69 13.34
C GLU A 76 -9.14 11.99 14.70
N ALA A 77 -10.23 11.28 14.94
CA ALA A 77 -10.43 10.49 16.16
C ALA A 77 -9.38 9.38 16.32
N SER A 78 -8.95 8.79 15.21
CA SER A 78 -7.94 7.70 15.18
C SER A 78 -6.50 8.19 15.43
N MET A 79 -6.26 9.50 15.49
CA MET A 79 -4.91 10.04 15.75
C MET A 79 -4.34 9.61 17.11
N SER A 80 -5.19 9.28 18.08
CA SER A 80 -4.78 8.72 19.39
C SER A 80 -4.48 7.23 19.35
N ASP A 81 -4.88 6.51 18.30
CA ASP A 81 -4.62 5.08 18.13
C ASP A 81 -3.20 4.87 17.57
N PRO A 82 -2.29 4.16 18.27
CA PRO A 82 -0.95 3.91 17.80
C PRO A 82 -0.91 3.01 16.54
N HIS A 83 -1.97 2.26 16.26
CA HIS A 83 -2.10 1.40 15.09
C HIS A 83 -2.51 2.15 13.83
N PHE A 84 -3.11 3.33 13.95
CA PHE A 84 -3.49 4.18 12.82
C PHE A 84 -2.30 4.95 12.28
N ILE A 85 -1.92 4.74 11.01
CA ILE A 85 -0.68 5.30 10.48
C ILE A 85 -0.84 6.22 9.27
N GLY A 86 -2.01 6.30 8.63
CA GLY A 86 -2.15 7.10 7.41
C GLY A 86 -3.50 6.98 6.72
N ILE A 87 -3.61 7.65 5.60
CA ILE A 87 -4.77 7.62 4.70
C ILE A 87 -4.45 6.71 3.50
N GLY A 88 -5.27 5.67 3.31
CA GLY A 88 -5.08 4.68 2.25
C GLY A 88 -5.99 3.45 2.42
N GLU A 89 -6.28 2.73 1.33
CA GLU A 89 -5.77 2.98 0.00
C GLU A 89 -6.64 4.01 -0.73
N ILE A 90 -6.02 4.99 -1.35
CA ILE A 90 -6.68 6.04 -2.14
C ILE A 90 -6.01 6.14 -3.50
N GLY A 91 -6.59 6.81 -4.47
CA GLY A 91 -5.91 6.97 -5.75
C GLY A 91 -6.85 7.13 -6.93
N LEU A 92 -6.32 6.80 -8.13
CA LEU A 92 -7.07 6.86 -9.40
C LEU A 92 -6.86 5.59 -10.22
N GLU A 93 -7.97 5.04 -10.73
CA GLU A 93 -8.02 3.84 -11.57
C GLU A 93 -8.51 4.20 -12.98
N GLY A 94 -7.64 4.09 -13.96
CA GLY A 94 -7.95 4.45 -15.37
C GLY A 94 -7.85 3.28 -16.35
N LEU A 95 -7.73 2.02 -15.87
CA LEU A 95 -7.67 0.86 -16.73
C LEU A 95 -9.02 0.16 -16.86
N VAL A 96 -9.68 -0.10 -15.72
CA VAL A 96 -10.95 -0.85 -15.68
C VAL A 96 -12.16 0.08 -15.58
N MET A 97 -11.94 1.37 -15.37
CA MET A 97 -12.97 2.39 -15.35
C MET A 97 -12.43 3.72 -15.88
N THR A 98 -13.35 4.62 -16.25
CA THR A 98 -12.98 5.99 -16.65
C THR A 98 -12.70 6.83 -15.40
N ILE A 99 -11.60 7.58 -15.44
CA ILE A 99 -11.35 8.61 -14.41
C ILE A 99 -12.27 9.79 -14.72
N ASP A 100 -13.30 9.94 -13.90
CA ASP A 100 -14.28 11.02 -13.96
C ASP A 100 -14.04 12.07 -12.86
N GLU A 101 -14.86 13.12 -12.86
CA GLU A 101 -14.77 14.21 -11.87
C GLU A 101 -15.00 13.70 -10.44
N ARG A 102 -15.90 12.72 -10.26
CA ARG A 102 -16.17 12.13 -8.94
C ARG A 102 -14.97 11.38 -8.38
N GLN A 103 -14.32 10.57 -9.20
CA GLN A 103 -13.11 9.85 -8.78
C GLN A 103 -11.99 10.83 -8.39
N GLU A 104 -11.79 11.91 -9.18
CA GLU A 104 -10.83 12.97 -8.84
C GLU A 104 -11.22 13.75 -7.59
N GLN A 105 -12.51 14.04 -7.39
CA GLN A 105 -13.00 14.69 -6.18
C GLN A 105 -12.68 13.86 -4.94
N PHE A 106 -13.02 12.57 -4.93
CA PHE A 106 -12.73 11.68 -3.82
C PHE A 106 -11.24 11.59 -3.52
N PHE A 107 -10.41 11.48 -4.56
CA PHE A 107 -8.97 11.47 -4.38
C PHE A 107 -8.46 12.78 -3.75
N ARG A 108 -8.86 13.91 -4.29
CA ARG A 108 -8.46 15.25 -3.81
C ARG A 108 -8.87 15.50 -2.36
N GLU A 109 -10.12 15.19 -1.99
CA GLU A 109 -10.62 15.38 -0.64
C GLU A 109 -9.85 14.50 0.37
N GLN A 110 -9.57 13.25 0.02
CA GLN A 110 -8.77 12.36 0.86
C GLN A 110 -7.31 12.82 1.00
N LEU A 111 -6.70 13.35 -0.06
CA LEU A 111 -5.40 14.03 0.04
C LEU A 111 -5.46 15.24 0.98
N GLY A 112 -6.55 16.00 0.93
CA GLY A 112 -6.79 17.14 1.83
C GLY A 112 -6.87 16.72 3.31
N ILE A 113 -7.54 15.61 3.61
CA ILE A 113 -7.58 15.01 4.96
C ILE A 113 -6.17 14.63 5.41
N ALA A 114 -5.43 13.91 4.56
CA ALA A 114 -4.07 13.48 4.87
C ALA A 114 -3.13 14.68 5.12
N ALA A 115 -3.19 15.70 4.27
CA ALA A 115 -2.38 16.91 4.40
C ALA A 115 -2.69 17.68 5.68
N ARG A 116 -3.98 17.83 6.04
CA ARG A 116 -4.43 18.53 7.26
C ARG A 116 -3.96 17.82 8.54
N LEU A 117 -3.93 16.49 8.52
CA LEU A 117 -3.55 15.67 9.67
C LEU A 117 -2.04 15.28 9.64
N GLU A 118 -1.29 15.79 8.66
CA GLU A 118 0.12 15.45 8.45
C GLU A 118 0.37 13.93 8.35
N LEU A 119 -0.58 13.22 7.71
CA LEU A 119 -0.54 11.78 7.53
C LEU A 119 0.03 11.39 6.16
N PRO A 120 0.83 10.30 6.09
CA PRO A 120 1.23 9.73 4.81
C PRO A 120 0.08 8.98 4.13
N CYS A 121 0.25 8.75 2.82
CA CYS A 121 -0.74 8.05 2.01
C CYS A 121 -0.19 6.76 1.39
N SER A 122 -1.07 5.74 1.24
CA SER A 122 -0.90 4.64 0.29
C SER A 122 -1.72 4.94 -0.96
N ILE A 123 -1.07 5.05 -2.12
CA ILE A 123 -1.69 5.58 -3.35
C ILE A 123 -1.70 4.55 -4.45
N HIS A 124 -2.91 4.19 -4.87
CA HIS A 124 -3.19 3.39 -6.06
C HIS A 124 -2.95 4.20 -7.33
N VAL A 125 -2.21 3.62 -8.28
CA VAL A 125 -1.92 4.25 -9.57
C VAL A 125 -2.09 3.24 -10.71
N ARG A 126 -3.15 3.38 -11.51
CA ARG A 126 -3.34 2.53 -12.67
C ARG A 126 -3.86 3.32 -13.87
N LYS A 127 -2.96 3.51 -14.89
CA LYS A 127 -3.24 4.38 -16.05
C LYS A 127 -3.67 5.80 -15.67
N SER A 128 -3.15 6.33 -14.58
CA SER A 128 -3.61 7.58 -13.94
C SER A 128 -2.47 8.50 -13.49
N ALA A 129 -1.21 8.12 -13.69
CA ALA A 129 -0.05 8.79 -13.10
C ALA A 129 -0.01 10.31 -13.38
N SER A 130 -0.34 10.77 -14.59
CA SER A 130 -0.33 12.20 -14.93
C SER A 130 -1.34 13.01 -14.11
N ARG A 131 -2.54 12.45 -13.87
CA ARG A 131 -3.59 13.08 -13.04
C ARG A 131 -3.22 13.05 -11.55
N LEU A 132 -2.66 11.93 -11.07
CA LEU A 132 -2.13 11.85 -9.70
C LEU A 132 -1.05 12.89 -9.48
N LEU A 133 -0.05 12.98 -10.36
CA LEU A 133 1.03 13.97 -10.28
C LEU A 133 0.53 15.41 -10.32
N TYR A 134 -0.57 15.68 -11.06
CA TYR A 134 -1.21 17.00 -11.06
C TYR A 134 -1.68 17.40 -9.65
N TRP A 135 -2.33 16.49 -8.92
CA TRP A 135 -2.83 16.76 -7.57
C TRP A 135 -1.72 16.72 -6.53
N LEU A 136 -0.79 15.76 -6.58
CA LEU A 136 0.30 15.61 -5.62
C LEU A 136 1.30 16.78 -5.64
N ARG A 137 1.39 17.52 -6.75
CA ARG A 137 2.16 18.76 -6.81
C ARG A 137 1.45 19.95 -6.15
N ARG A 138 0.15 19.87 -5.92
CA ARG A 138 -0.70 20.91 -5.32
C ARG A 138 -1.02 20.67 -3.86
N ILE A 139 -1.19 19.41 -3.50
CA ILE A 139 -1.48 18.99 -2.12
C ILE A 139 -0.30 18.16 -1.65
N ARG A 140 0.48 18.70 -0.72
CA ARG A 140 1.70 18.05 -0.25
C ARG A 140 1.37 16.97 0.78
N VAL A 141 1.64 15.74 0.41
CA VAL A 141 1.63 14.55 1.26
C VAL A 141 2.86 13.71 0.94
N SER A 142 3.18 12.77 1.82
CA SER A 142 4.21 11.74 1.59
C SER A 142 3.58 10.35 1.59
N GLY A 143 4.37 9.32 1.41
CA GLY A 143 3.90 7.93 1.51
C GLY A 143 4.43 7.03 0.42
N VAL A 144 3.57 6.11 -0.05
CA VAL A 144 3.94 5.07 -1.02
C VAL A 144 3.02 5.14 -2.24
N ILE A 145 3.62 5.06 -3.42
CA ILE A 145 2.93 4.73 -4.66
C ILE A 145 2.89 3.20 -4.75
N HIS A 146 1.73 2.63 -4.48
CA HIS A 146 1.49 1.20 -4.43
C HIS A 146 1.61 0.56 -5.82
N ALA A 147 2.07 -0.70 -5.87
CA ALA A 147 2.17 -1.55 -7.07
C ALA A 147 2.76 -0.84 -8.29
N PHE A 148 3.87 -0.13 -8.10
CA PHE A 148 4.41 0.75 -9.12
C PHE A 148 4.81 0.01 -10.41
N ASN A 149 4.22 0.42 -11.52
CA ASN A 149 4.52 -0.08 -12.87
C ASN A 149 4.48 1.05 -13.91
N GLY A 150 4.97 2.22 -13.56
CA GLY A 150 5.02 3.39 -14.45
C GLY A 150 6.22 3.40 -15.39
N SER A 151 6.34 4.47 -16.19
CA SER A 151 7.52 4.82 -16.96
C SER A 151 8.64 5.35 -16.06
N ASP A 152 9.86 5.51 -16.63
CA ASP A 152 10.99 6.12 -15.94
C ASP A 152 10.67 7.57 -15.51
N ALA A 153 10.02 8.33 -16.39
CA ALA A 153 9.62 9.71 -16.09
C ALA A 153 8.60 9.79 -14.93
N GLU A 154 7.66 8.84 -14.88
CA GLU A 154 6.70 8.76 -13.76
C GLU A 154 7.40 8.34 -12.45
N ARG A 155 8.32 7.36 -12.51
CA ARG A 155 9.17 6.98 -11.38
C ARG A 155 9.90 8.21 -10.82
N ASP A 156 10.63 8.91 -11.67
CA ASP A 156 11.45 10.05 -11.25
C ASP A 156 10.59 11.19 -10.71
N ALA A 157 9.39 11.40 -11.29
CA ALA A 157 8.44 12.40 -10.81
C ALA A 157 7.90 12.06 -9.40
N PHE A 158 7.51 10.80 -9.13
CA PHE A 158 7.06 10.40 -7.80
C PHE A 158 8.18 10.45 -6.76
N LEU A 159 9.39 9.99 -7.12
CA LEU A 159 10.56 10.08 -6.25
C LEU A 159 10.91 11.53 -5.92
N SER A 160 10.83 12.45 -6.89
CA SER A 160 11.09 13.88 -6.65
C SER A 160 10.09 14.55 -5.71
N LEU A 161 8.89 13.99 -5.58
CA LEU A 161 7.88 14.41 -4.60
C LEU A 161 8.06 13.75 -3.22
N GLY A 162 9.05 12.86 -3.06
CA GLY A 162 9.36 12.20 -1.79
C GLY A 162 8.62 10.89 -1.55
N PHE A 163 7.85 10.39 -2.54
CA PHE A 163 7.19 9.09 -2.41
C PHE A 163 8.17 7.94 -2.50
N LYS A 164 7.88 6.84 -1.78
CA LYS A 164 8.51 5.55 -2.00
C LYS A 164 7.66 4.74 -3.00
N LEU A 165 8.28 3.76 -3.67
CA LEU A 165 7.61 2.93 -4.66
C LEU A 165 7.41 1.52 -4.12
N GLY A 166 6.17 1.03 -4.20
CA GLY A 166 5.79 -0.31 -3.77
C GLY A 166 6.04 -1.35 -4.85
N PHE A 167 6.64 -2.48 -4.46
CA PHE A 167 6.89 -3.63 -5.32
C PHE A 167 6.44 -4.92 -4.65
N GLY A 168 5.60 -5.67 -5.34
CA GLY A 168 5.00 -6.92 -4.88
C GLY A 168 5.13 -8.07 -5.88
N GLY A 169 4.22 -9.02 -5.79
CA GLY A 169 4.20 -10.25 -6.58
C GLY A 169 4.34 -10.08 -8.08
N ALA A 170 3.89 -8.95 -8.64
CA ALA A 170 4.04 -8.64 -10.07
C ALA A 170 5.50 -8.61 -10.55
N ALA A 171 6.46 -8.31 -9.66
CA ALA A 171 7.89 -8.33 -9.99
C ALA A 171 8.44 -9.75 -10.20
N THR A 172 7.78 -10.78 -9.65
CA THR A 172 8.27 -12.16 -9.70
C THR A 172 8.14 -12.82 -11.09
N TYR A 173 7.30 -12.26 -11.97
CA TYR A 173 7.18 -12.75 -13.35
C TYR A 173 8.38 -12.35 -14.19
N GLU A 174 8.99 -13.31 -14.90
CA GLU A 174 10.15 -13.04 -15.76
C GLU A 174 9.86 -11.99 -16.85
N GLY A 175 8.64 -11.99 -17.40
CA GLY A 175 8.18 -11.01 -18.38
C GLY A 175 7.94 -9.59 -17.85
N SER A 176 7.97 -9.39 -16.55
CA SER A 176 7.78 -8.06 -15.91
C SER A 176 9.05 -7.20 -15.96
N LEU A 177 9.67 -7.09 -17.12
CA LEU A 177 11.00 -6.48 -17.31
C LEU A 177 11.09 -5.07 -16.74
N ARG A 178 10.06 -4.23 -16.94
CA ARG A 178 10.06 -2.85 -16.44
C ARG A 178 10.00 -2.78 -14.93
N ILE A 179 9.10 -3.54 -14.29
CA ILE A 179 8.98 -3.59 -12.82
C ILE A 179 10.29 -4.08 -12.21
N ARG A 180 10.87 -5.16 -12.77
CA ARG A 180 12.15 -5.73 -12.31
C ARG A 180 13.29 -4.73 -12.44
N ARG A 181 13.37 -4.00 -13.54
CA ARG A 181 14.36 -2.95 -13.75
C ARG A 181 14.20 -1.81 -12.72
N HIS A 182 12.98 -1.32 -12.50
CA HIS A 182 12.72 -0.32 -11.47
C HIS A 182 13.13 -0.82 -10.08
N LEU A 183 12.73 -2.04 -9.72
CA LEU A 183 13.10 -2.64 -8.44
C LEU A 183 14.62 -2.76 -8.28
N ALA A 184 15.38 -3.00 -9.35
CA ALA A 184 16.84 -3.03 -9.33
C ALA A 184 17.48 -1.64 -9.18
N GLU A 185 16.91 -0.61 -9.83
CA GLU A 185 17.56 0.70 -10.04
C GLU A 185 17.16 1.78 -9.03
N VAL A 186 15.96 1.73 -8.43
CA VAL A 186 15.52 2.76 -7.47
C VAL A 186 16.47 2.85 -6.27
N PRO A 187 16.69 4.04 -5.68
CA PRO A 187 17.52 4.19 -4.49
C PRO A 187 17.12 3.23 -3.36
N SER A 188 18.09 2.83 -2.54
CA SER A 188 17.86 1.85 -1.46
C SER A 188 16.88 2.34 -0.39
N ASP A 189 16.70 3.62 -0.27
CA ASP A 189 15.76 4.28 0.65
C ASP A 189 14.41 4.62 -0.01
N ALA A 190 14.19 4.23 -1.28
CA ALA A 190 13.05 4.67 -2.08
C ALA A 190 12.10 3.54 -2.51
N PHE A 191 12.30 2.30 -2.05
CA PHE A 191 11.40 1.19 -2.34
C PHE A 191 10.84 0.56 -1.07
N VAL A 192 9.63 0.04 -1.16
CA VAL A 192 8.99 -0.78 -0.13
C VAL A 192 8.51 -2.09 -0.75
N LEU A 193 8.41 -3.14 0.06
CA LEU A 193 7.87 -4.43 -0.35
C LEU A 193 6.41 -4.56 0.11
N GLU A 194 5.60 -5.17 -0.73
CA GLU A 194 4.16 -5.33 -0.50
C GLU A 194 3.63 -6.64 -1.05
N SER A 195 2.42 -7.02 -0.67
CA SER A 195 1.75 -8.22 -1.17
C SER A 195 0.50 -7.92 -1.96
N ASP A 196 -0.21 -6.85 -1.61
CA ASP A 196 -1.56 -6.52 -2.09
C ASP A 196 -2.57 -7.65 -1.88
N SER A 197 -2.31 -8.51 -0.90
CA SER A 197 -3.14 -9.68 -0.60
C SER A 197 -4.59 -9.30 -0.23
N PRO A 198 -5.59 -10.03 -0.75
CA PRO A 198 -5.54 -11.36 -1.40
C PRO A 198 -5.21 -11.33 -2.90
N ASP A 199 -5.00 -10.15 -3.49
CA ASP A 199 -4.79 -9.96 -4.92
C ASP A 199 -3.30 -10.03 -5.32
N MET A 200 -3.00 -9.82 -6.59
CA MET A 200 -1.66 -9.74 -7.18
C MET A 200 -0.76 -10.95 -6.91
N PRO A 201 -1.18 -12.18 -7.33
CA PRO A 201 -0.41 -13.39 -7.08
C PRO A 201 0.99 -13.33 -7.70
N SER A 202 1.98 -13.80 -6.95
CA SER A 202 3.34 -14.05 -7.46
C SER A 202 3.33 -15.15 -8.53
N SER A 203 4.43 -15.28 -9.29
CA SER A 203 4.58 -16.39 -10.25
C SER A 203 4.46 -17.74 -9.55
N ALA A 204 5.06 -17.92 -8.37
CA ALA A 204 4.98 -19.15 -7.58
C ALA A 204 3.54 -19.48 -7.16
N ARG A 205 2.76 -18.48 -6.74
CA ARG A 205 1.32 -18.66 -6.45
C ARG A 205 0.56 -19.11 -7.68
N ARG A 206 0.78 -18.47 -8.81
CA ARG A 206 0.13 -18.85 -10.08
C ARG A 206 0.48 -20.30 -10.48
N ASP A 207 1.74 -20.68 -10.37
CA ASP A 207 2.20 -22.01 -10.74
C ASP A 207 1.63 -23.09 -9.82
N SER A 208 1.37 -22.76 -8.54
CA SER A 208 0.70 -23.67 -7.60
C SER A 208 -0.81 -23.81 -7.82
N GLY A 209 -1.42 -22.96 -8.66
CA GLY A 209 -2.87 -22.90 -8.86
C GLY A 209 -3.63 -22.20 -7.74
N ASN A 210 -2.98 -21.74 -6.67
CA ASN A 210 -3.58 -20.97 -5.60
C ASN A 210 -3.34 -19.47 -5.82
N LEU A 211 -4.36 -18.76 -6.31
CA LEU A 211 -4.24 -17.35 -6.66
C LEU A 211 -4.45 -16.38 -5.48
N ARG A 212 -4.93 -16.88 -4.32
CA ARG A 212 -5.08 -16.05 -3.12
C ARG A 212 -3.70 -15.77 -2.53
N THR A 213 -3.23 -14.53 -2.65
CA THR A 213 -1.98 -14.11 -2.02
C THR A 213 -2.13 -13.91 -0.52
N GLU A 214 -1.01 -13.96 0.18
CA GLU A 214 -0.92 -13.71 1.62
C GLU A 214 0.25 -12.76 1.88
N PRO A 215 0.26 -12.04 3.02
CA PRO A 215 1.39 -11.19 3.38
C PRO A 215 2.73 -11.95 3.44
N ALA A 216 2.70 -13.27 3.71
CA ALA A 216 3.88 -14.14 3.69
C ALA A 216 4.62 -14.13 2.33
N ASP A 217 3.90 -13.91 1.23
CA ASP A 217 4.45 -13.95 -0.14
C ASP A 217 5.43 -12.79 -0.43
N VAL A 218 5.47 -11.78 0.43
CA VAL A 218 6.50 -10.72 0.39
C VAL A 218 7.91 -11.32 0.48
N ALA A 219 8.08 -12.47 1.12
CA ALA A 219 9.37 -13.15 1.21
C ALA A 219 9.94 -13.55 -0.16
N ASP A 220 9.07 -13.93 -1.12
CA ASP A 220 9.48 -14.27 -2.49
C ASP A 220 9.93 -13.01 -3.25
N THR A 221 9.18 -11.91 -3.08
CA THR A 221 9.54 -10.61 -3.65
C THR A 221 10.87 -10.10 -3.08
N ALA A 222 11.09 -10.28 -1.76
CA ALA A 222 12.34 -9.91 -1.11
C ALA A 222 13.53 -10.73 -1.64
N ALA A 223 13.36 -12.04 -1.81
CA ALA A 223 14.39 -12.90 -2.36
C ALA A 223 14.78 -12.48 -3.79
N LEU A 224 13.78 -12.23 -4.64
CA LEU A 224 14.00 -11.72 -5.99
C LEU A 224 14.72 -10.36 -5.98
N ALA A 225 14.26 -9.43 -5.15
CA ALA A 225 14.83 -8.09 -5.07
C ALA A 225 16.30 -8.11 -4.64
N ALA A 226 16.67 -9.00 -3.70
CA ALA A 226 18.06 -9.20 -3.29
C ALA A 226 18.95 -9.63 -4.47
N VAL A 227 18.47 -10.56 -5.29
CA VAL A 227 19.17 -11.01 -6.50
C VAL A 227 19.31 -9.87 -7.51
N LEU A 228 18.22 -9.15 -7.81
CA LEU A 228 18.22 -8.06 -8.79
C LEU A 228 19.13 -6.90 -8.40
N ARG A 229 19.23 -6.63 -7.10
CA ARG A 229 20.02 -5.52 -6.54
C ARG A 229 21.45 -5.94 -6.16
N HIS A 230 21.81 -7.22 -6.33
CA HIS A 230 23.12 -7.77 -5.95
C HIS A 230 23.51 -7.50 -4.49
N VAL A 231 22.55 -7.63 -3.57
CA VAL A 231 22.76 -7.48 -2.13
C VAL A 231 22.37 -8.74 -1.38
N SER A 232 22.75 -8.88 -0.11
CA SER A 232 22.26 -9.96 0.73
C SER A 232 20.75 -9.78 1.01
N LYS A 233 20.05 -10.89 1.35
CA LYS A 233 18.63 -10.80 1.73
C LYS A 233 18.46 -9.94 2.98
N ASP A 234 19.38 -10.02 3.94
CA ASP A 234 19.31 -9.25 5.18
C ASP A 234 19.49 -7.76 4.92
N ASP A 235 20.45 -7.36 4.06
CA ASP A 235 20.61 -5.96 3.66
C ASP A 235 19.39 -5.44 2.91
N LEU A 236 18.80 -6.24 2.04
CA LEU A 236 17.59 -5.85 1.33
C LEU A 236 16.41 -5.62 2.29
N VAL A 237 16.18 -6.56 3.20
CA VAL A 237 15.11 -6.44 4.20
C VAL A 237 15.33 -5.21 5.08
N LEU A 238 16.56 -4.95 5.51
CA LEU A 238 16.89 -3.76 6.27
C LEU A 238 16.58 -2.47 5.49
N GLN A 239 17.01 -2.37 4.22
CA GLN A 239 16.74 -1.22 3.35
C GLN A 239 15.24 -0.99 3.18
N SER A 240 14.47 -2.04 2.84
CA SER A 240 13.02 -1.94 2.66
C SER A 240 12.30 -1.57 3.96
N THR A 241 12.71 -2.12 5.09
CA THR A 241 12.15 -1.78 6.42
C THR A 241 12.39 -0.31 6.75
N GLN A 242 13.63 0.18 6.58
CA GLN A 242 13.97 1.59 6.81
C GLN A 242 13.18 2.53 5.89
N ALA A 243 13.05 2.17 4.61
CA ALA A 243 12.24 2.94 3.65
C ALA A 243 10.75 2.97 4.06
N THR A 244 10.22 1.84 4.53
CA THR A 244 8.83 1.73 5.01
C THR A 244 8.59 2.58 6.26
N GLU A 245 9.50 2.54 7.24
CA GLU A 245 9.43 3.38 8.43
C GLU A 245 9.57 4.87 8.13
N ALA A 246 10.36 5.22 7.11
CA ALA A 246 10.48 6.60 6.64
C ALA A 246 9.22 7.07 5.90
N ALA A 247 8.57 6.18 5.13
CA ALA A 247 7.29 6.48 4.47
C ALA A 247 6.13 6.61 5.46
N PHE A 248 6.13 5.82 6.53
CA PHE A 248 5.08 5.73 7.54
C PHE A 248 5.64 5.92 8.95
N PRO A 249 6.00 7.16 9.37
CA PRO A 249 6.67 7.40 10.65
C PRO A 249 5.90 6.89 11.87
N ARG A 250 4.57 6.88 11.81
CA ARG A 250 3.71 6.37 12.89
C ARG A 250 3.79 4.85 13.06
N LEU A 251 4.35 4.12 12.10
CA LEU A 251 4.56 2.67 12.22
C LEU A 251 5.41 2.30 13.44
N ARG A 252 6.32 3.18 13.86
CA ARG A 252 7.13 2.99 15.08
C ARG A 252 6.31 2.97 16.36
N LEU A 253 5.13 3.60 16.38
CA LEU A 253 4.23 3.59 17.54
C LEU A 253 3.59 2.22 17.76
N CYS A 254 3.42 1.42 16.69
CA CYS A 254 2.88 0.05 16.77
C CYS A 254 3.88 -0.93 17.38
N GLN A 255 5.17 -0.62 17.37
CA GLN A 255 6.26 -1.54 17.77
C GLN A 255 6.60 -1.47 19.28
N VAL A 256 6.00 -0.57 20.03
CA VAL A 256 6.36 -0.25 21.42
C VAL A 256 5.66 -1.17 22.45
N ARG A 257 5.14 -2.35 22.01
CA ARG A 257 4.51 -3.29 22.96
C ARG A 257 5.11 -4.68 22.92
#